data_234fd096e1dda667e3fa350cc500841e
#
_entry.id   234fd096e1dda667e3fa350cc500841e
#
_cell.length_a   1.000
_cell.length_b   1.000
_cell.length_c   1.000
_cell.angle_alpha   90.00
_cell.angle_beta   90.00
_cell.angle_gamma   90.00
#
_symmetry.space_group_name_H-M   'P 1'
#
loop_
_entity.id
_entity.type
_entity.pdbx_description
1 polymer ?
#
loop_
_entity_poly.entity_id
_entity_poly.type
_entity_poly.pdbx_seq_one_letter_code
_entity_poly.pdbx_strand_id
1 'polypeptide(L)'
;MGVSCGLHLITGEAFSAASQGDLASFDAEERRVDLDKAWHAISYLVTDGPGDKFLKGGVQLPDVSEHCEAHSPISIAELSKRLRATSVESLLSGFDAQKFNENQIYPGGWDEHGEQYVRPYLDRFVGLVHLAADEGKGMLVILA
;
A
#
# COMPACT_ATOMS: atom_id res chain seq x y z
N MET A 1 3.22 3.57 20.82
CA MET A 1 2.22 3.50 19.76
C MET A 1 2.87 3.82 18.42
N GLY A 2 2.35 3.28 17.36
CA GLY A 2 2.93 3.47 16.04
C GLY A 2 1.84 3.66 14.99
N VAL A 3 2.28 3.98 13.78
CA VAL A 3 1.38 4.18 12.65
C VAL A 3 1.27 2.86 11.87
N SER A 4 0.07 2.32 11.80
CA SER A 4 -0.24 1.11 11.03
C SER A 4 -0.92 1.49 9.72
N CYS A 5 -0.89 0.58 8.76
CA CYS A 5 -1.53 0.78 7.46
C CYS A 5 -2.60 -0.28 7.24
N GLY A 6 -3.82 0.17 6.96
CA GLY A 6 -4.90 -0.69 6.53
C GLY A 6 -5.17 -0.48 5.04
N LEU A 7 -5.39 -1.57 4.33
CA LEU A 7 -5.72 -1.55 2.91
C LEU A 7 -7.11 -2.13 2.70
N HIS A 8 -7.95 -1.45 1.93
CA HIS A 8 -9.30 -1.87 1.62
C HIS A 8 -9.53 -1.82 0.12
N LEU A 9 -10.30 -2.78 -0.41
CA LEU A 9 -10.75 -2.70 -1.80
C LEU A 9 -11.91 -1.70 -1.91
N ILE A 10 -11.94 -0.94 -3.00
CA ILE A 10 -13.04 -0.03 -3.31
C ILE A 10 -13.47 -0.23 -4.78
N THR A 11 -14.76 -0.04 -5.04
CA THR A 11 -15.27 -0.12 -6.41
C THR A 11 -14.80 1.09 -7.22
N GLY A 12 -14.81 0.94 -8.56
CA GLY A 12 -14.50 2.07 -9.43
C GLY A 12 -15.49 3.21 -9.27
N GLU A 13 -16.77 2.89 -9.01
CA GLU A 13 -17.80 3.90 -8.75
C GLU A 13 -17.52 4.68 -7.48
N ALA A 14 -17.18 3.99 -6.39
CA ALA A 14 -16.82 4.63 -5.13
C ALA A 14 -15.58 5.50 -5.29
N PHE A 15 -14.58 5.04 -6.02
CA PHE A 15 -13.38 5.83 -6.31
C PHE A 15 -13.74 7.11 -7.08
N SER A 16 -14.54 6.99 -8.15
CA SER A 16 -14.92 8.14 -8.96
C SER A 16 -15.69 9.17 -8.15
N ALA A 17 -16.66 8.73 -7.35
CA ALA A 17 -17.44 9.62 -6.49
C ALA A 17 -16.56 10.33 -5.46
N ALA A 18 -15.69 9.59 -4.78
CA ALA A 18 -14.80 10.14 -3.77
C ALA A 18 -13.80 11.14 -4.36
N SER A 19 -13.29 10.89 -5.56
CA SER A 19 -12.34 11.80 -6.22
C SER A 19 -13.00 13.12 -6.63
N GLN A 20 -14.34 13.15 -6.73
CA GLN A 20 -15.11 14.35 -7.02
C GLN A 20 -15.67 15.02 -5.74
N GLY A 21 -15.24 14.53 -4.58
CA GLY A 21 -15.68 15.05 -3.29
C GLY A 21 -17.02 14.51 -2.80
N ASP A 22 -17.62 13.56 -3.50
CA ASP A 22 -18.88 12.93 -3.09
C ASP A 22 -18.59 11.66 -2.31
N LEU A 23 -18.74 11.73 -0.99
CA LEU A 23 -18.53 10.59 -0.09
C LEU A 23 -19.85 9.96 0.38
N ALA A 24 -21.00 10.43 -0.11
CA ALA A 24 -22.31 9.97 0.36
C ALA A 24 -22.54 8.48 0.11
N SER A 25 -22.03 7.97 -1.02
CA SER A 25 -22.13 6.55 -1.37
C SER A 25 -20.80 5.81 -1.21
N PHE A 26 -19.86 6.42 -0.50
CA PHE A 26 -18.54 5.81 -0.27
C PHE A 26 -18.68 4.63 0.66
N ASP A 27 -18.25 3.48 0.19
CA ASP A 27 -18.27 2.24 0.96
C ASP A 27 -17.00 1.46 0.64
N ALA A 28 -16.13 1.31 1.64
CA ALA A 28 -14.95 0.47 1.55
C ALA A 28 -15.36 -0.97 1.84
N GLU A 29 -14.94 -1.90 1.01
CA GLU A 29 -15.25 -3.31 1.22
C GLU A 29 -14.66 -3.81 2.53
N GLU A 30 -15.32 -4.82 3.11
CA GLU A 30 -14.84 -5.46 4.34
C GLU A 30 -13.51 -6.17 4.15
N ARG A 31 -13.21 -6.61 2.91
CA ARG A 31 -11.92 -7.26 2.64
C ARG A 31 -10.80 -6.25 2.81
N ARG A 32 -10.02 -6.49 3.81
CA ARG A 32 -8.91 -5.62 4.16
C ARG A 32 -7.66 -6.43 4.50
N VAL A 33 -6.53 -5.80 4.31
CA VAL A 33 -5.24 -6.32 4.76
C VAL A 33 -4.62 -5.27 5.66
N ASP A 34 -4.12 -5.70 6.81
CA ASP A 34 -3.38 -4.84 7.71
C ASP A 34 -1.89 -5.09 7.47
N LEU A 35 -1.15 -4.04 7.17
CA LEU A 35 0.29 -4.11 6.95
C LEU A 35 1.09 -3.75 8.20
N ASP A 36 0.41 -3.51 9.32
CA ASP A 36 1.05 -3.11 10.57
C ASP A 36 2.05 -1.98 10.31
N LYS A 37 3.25 -2.06 10.83
CA LYS A 37 4.31 -1.07 10.66
C LYS A 37 5.24 -1.36 9.49
N ALA A 38 4.94 -2.39 8.71
CA ALA A 38 5.74 -2.78 7.54
C ALA A 38 5.45 -1.92 6.30
N TRP A 39 4.42 -1.07 6.33
CA TRP A 39 3.93 -0.33 5.16
C TRP A 39 5.01 0.52 4.48
N HIS A 40 5.89 1.17 5.23
CA HIS A 40 6.91 2.05 4.64
C HIS A 40 8.00 1.23 3.94
N ALA A 41 8.40 0.11 4.55
CA ALA A 41 9.36 -0.81 3.93
C ALA A 41 8.78 -1.41 2.63
N ILE A 42 7.52 -1.79 2.64
CA ILE A 42 6.84 -2.31 1.46
C ILE A 42 6.78 -1.25 0.36
N SER A 43 6.44 -0.02 0.71
CA SER A 43 6.44 1.10 -0.25
C SER A 43 7.82 1.27 -0.89
N TYR A 44 8.87 1.24 -0.09
CA TYR A 44 10.25 1.35 -0.57
C TYR A 44 10.57 0.23 -1.58
N LEU A 45 10.26 -1.02 -1.21
CA LEU A 45 10.58 -2.19 -2.04
C LEU A 45 9.78 -2.21 -3.35
N VAL A 46 8.52 -1.80 -3.29
CA VAL A 46 7.62 -1.82 -4.45
C VAL A 46 7.88 -0.65 -5.40
N THR A 47 8.24 0.52 -4.87
CA THR A 47 8.46 1.74 -5.68
C THR A 47 9.93 2.02 -5.97
N ASP A 48 10.82 1.14 -5.48
CA ASP A 48 12.28 1.23 -5.69
C ASP A 48 12.88 2.55 -5.18
N GLY A 49 12.54 2.90 -3.96
CA GLY A 49 13.17 4.03 -3.30
C GLY A 49 12.34 4.66 -2.20
N PRO A 50 12.97 5.55 -1.40
CA PRO A 50 12.25 6.25 -0.35
C PRO A 50 11.25 7.24 -0.95
N GLY A 51 10.08 7.34 -0.33
CA GLY A 51 9.05 8.29 -0.73
C GLY A 51 8.22 8.69 0.47
N ASP A 52 7.65 9.87 0.39
CA ASP A 52 6.80 10.41 1.46
C ASP A 52 5.41 9.76 1.46
N LYS A 53 5.03 9.14 0.36
CA LYS A 53 3.71 8.53 0.20
C LYS A 53 3.84 7.03 0.04
N PHE A 54 2.87 6.30 0.58
CA PHE A 54 2.87 4.85 0.53
C PHE A 54 2.90 4.33 -0.93
N LEU A 55 1.99 4.82 -1.75
CA LEU A 55 1.98 4.57 -3.19
C LEU A 55 1.82 5.91 -3.91
N LYS A 56 2.43 6.05 -5.07
CA LYS A 56 2.36 7.30 -5.83
C LYS A 56 1.03 7.39 -6.60
N GLY A 57 0.52 8.62 -6.76
CA GLY A 57 -0.62 8.89 -7.62
C GLY A 57 -1.99 8.71 -6.98
N GLY A 58 -2.06 8.56 -5.68
CA GLY A 58 -3.35 8.46 -4.98
C GLY A 58 -4.04 9.80 -4.83
N VAL A 59 -5.36 9.74 -4.67
CA VAL A 59 -6.19 10.90 -4.36
C VAL A 59 -6.37 10.98 -2.84
N GLN A 60 -6.04 12.13 -2.25
CA GLN A 60 -6.18 12.32 -0.81
C GLN A 60 -7.65 12.46 -0.44
N LEU A 61 -8.06 11.77 0.62
CA LEU A 61 -9.42 11.81 1.14
C LEU A 61 -9.42 12.23 2.62
N PRO A 62 -9.13 13.51 2.92
CA PRO A 62 -9.01 13.97 4.30
C PRO A 62 -10.30 13.88 5.10
N ASP A 63 -11.44 13.89 4.44
CA ASP A 63 -12.75 13.74 5.11
C ASP A 63 -13.03 12.32 5.59
N VAL A 64 -12.31 11.32 5.05
CA VAL A 64 -12.41 9.93 5.52
C VAL A 64 -11.47 9.71 6.70
N SER A 65 -10.22 10.14 6.58
CA SER A 65 -9.20 10.06 7.61
C SER A 65 -8.09 11.04 7.29
N GLU A 66 -7.37 11.50 8.31
CA GLU A 66 -6.26 12.44 8.16
C GLU A 66 -5.21 11.94 7.15
N HIS A 67 -4.94 10.65 7.16
CA HIS A 67 -3.98 10.03 6.26
C HIS A 67 -4.66 8.92 5.46
N CYS A 68 -5.49 9.32 4.52
CA CYS A 68 -6.23 8.40 3.67
C CYS A 68 -6.05 8.80 2.22
N GLU A 69 -5.70 7.84 1.39
CA GLU A 69 -5.68 8.05 -0.05
C GLU A 69 -6.32 6.89 -0.79
N ALA A 70 -6.93 7.21 -1.93
CA ALA A 70 -7.58 6.24 -2.78
C ALA A 70 -6.80 6.11 -4.10
N HIS A 71 -6.63 4.88 -4.54
CA HIS A 71 -5.99 4.54 -5.81
C HIS A 71 -7.03 3.96 -6.76
N SER A 72 -7.02 4.44 -8.01
CA SER A 72 -7.99 4.03 -9.02
C SER A 72 -7.81 2.57 -9.43
N PRO A 73 -8.87 1.94 -10.00
CA PRO A 73 -8.73 0.60 -10.58
C PRO A 73 -7.64 0.53 -11.65
N ILE A 74 -7.47 1.58 -12.45
CA ILE A 74 -6.43 1.65 -13.48
C ILE A 74 -5.04 1.62 -12.85
N SER A 75 -4.81 2.43 -11.81
CA SER A 75 -3.52 2.47 -11.11
C SER A 75 -3.20 1.13 -10.47
N ILE A 76 -4.18 0.48 -9.88
CA ILE A 76 -4.00 -0.83 -9.25
C ILE A 76 -3.74 -1.91 -10.29
N ALA A 77 -4.42 -1.87 -11.44
CA ALA A 77 -4.16 -2.81 -12.53
C ALA A 77 -2.72 -2.67 -13.07
N GLU A 78 -2.23 -1.45 -13.20
CA GLU A 78 -0.86 -1.17 -13.62
C GLU A 78 0.16 -1.68 -12.60
N LEU A 79 -0.12 -1.45 -11.32
CA LEU A 79 0.73 -1.96 -10.23
C LEU A 79 0.76 -3.49 -10.24
N SER A 80 -0.40 -4.14 -10.38
CA SER A 80 -0.49 -5.59 -10.46
C SER A 80 0.35 -6.14 -11.62
N LYS A 81 0.27 -5.49 -12.78
CA LYS A 81 1.06 -5.89 -13.95
C LYS A 81 2.56 -5.83 -13.66
N ARG A 82 3.02 -4.75 -13.01
CA ARG A 82 4.44 -4.63 -12.63
C ARG A 82 4.85 -5.70 -11.63
N LEU A 83 3.99 -5.98 -10.65
CA LEU A 83 4.28 -6.98 -9.62
C LEU A 83 4.28 -8.40 -10.19
N ARG A 84 3.48 -8.68 -11.23
CA ARG A 84 3.50 -10.00 -11.90
C ARG A 84 4.78 -10.22 -12.72
N ALA A 85 5.48 -9.15 -13.11
CA ALA A 85 6.75 -9.22 -13.83
C ALA A 85 7.94 -9.51 -12.90
N THR A 86 7.72 -9.58 -11.60
CA THR A 86 8.74 -9.85 -10.61
C THR A 86 8.20 -10.87 -9.60
N SER A 87 8.95 -11.12 -8.53
CA SER A 87 8.54 -12.04 -7.46
C SER A 87 8.73 -11.37 -6.10
N VAL A 88 8.05 -11.89 -5.08
CA VAL A 88 8.24 -11.44 -3.70
C VAL A 88 9.71 -11.58 -3.30
N GLU A 89 10.35 -12.68 -3.68
CA GLU A 89 11.78 -12.90 -3.39
C GLU A 89 12.65 -11.81 -4.03
N SER A 90 12.35 -11.46 -5.28
CA SER A 90 13.08 -10.41 -5.99
C SER A 90 12.88 -9.04 -5.34
N LEU A 91 11.66 -8.73 -4.91
CA LEU A 91 11.38 -7.48 -4.19
C LEU A 91 12.13 -7.45 -2.85
N LEU A 92 12.10 -8.56 -2.10
CA LEU A 92 12.80 -8.65 -0.82
C LEU A 92 14.32 -8.56 -0.96
N SER A 93 14.87 -8.89 -2.11
CA SER A 93 16.31 -8.73 -2.34
C SER A 93 16.77 -7.27 -2.26
N GLY A 94 15.84 -6.34 -2.37
CA GLY A 94 16.09 -4.91 -2.15
C GLY A 94 16.11 -4.49 -0.68
N PHE A 95 15.80 -5.40 0.24
CA PHE A 95 15.86 -5.09 1.66
C PHE A 95 17.32 -4.87 2.09
N ASP A 96 17.58 -3.74 2.72
CA ASP A 96 18.90 -3.38 3.25
C ASP A 96 18.66 -2.55 4.51
N ALA A 97 18.91 -3.16 5.66
CA ALA A 97 18.66 -2.53 6.96
C ALA A 97 19.42 -1.21 7.11
N GLN A 98 20.68 -1.15 6.66
CA GLN A 98 21.47 0.08 6.74
C GLN A 98 20.84 1.20 5.91
N LYS A 99 20.49 0.92 4.67
CA LYS A 99 19.83 1.91 3.79
C LYS A 99 18.47 2.34 4.33
N PHE A 100 17.71 1.40 4.90
CA PHE A 100 16.42 1.70 5.49
C PHE A 100 16.58 2.68 6.65
N ASN A 101 17.57 2.46 7.52
CA ASN A 101 17.84 3.36 8.64
C ASN A 101 18.36 4.73 8.16
N GLU A 102 19.24 4.75 7.17
CA GLU A 102 19.77 5.98 6.58
C GLU A 102 18.65 6.82 5.93
N ASN A 103 17.68 6.18 5.29
CA ASN A 103 16.55 6.84 4.64
C ASN A 103 15.36 7.03 5.57
N GLN A 104 15.52 6.77 6.86
CA GLN A 104 14.48 6.96 7.87
C GLN A 104 13.18 6.21 7.55
N ILE A 105 13.32 4.99 7.03
CA ILE A 105 12.17 4.14 6.74
C ILE A 105 11.50 3.74 8.06
N TYR A 106 10.23 4.11 8.21
CA TYR A 106 9.45 3.80 9.40
C TYR A 106 9.33 2.29 9.59
N PRO A 107 9.38 1.74 10.80
CA PRO A 107 9.46 2.44 12.10
C PRO A 107 10.87 2.79 12.55
N GLY A 108 11.90 2.45 11.79
CA GLY A 108 13.28 2.62 12.18
C GLY A 108 13.81 1.42 12.97
N GLY A 109 15.09 1.44 13.32
CA GLY A 109 15.70 0.36 14.07
C GLY A 109 15.82 -0.95 13.29
N TRP A 110 15.94 -0.88 11.98
CA TRP A 110 16.03 -2.05 11.13
C TRP A 110 17.34 -2.82 11.36
N ASP A 111 17.24 -4.14 11.37
CA ASP A 111 18.37 -5.05 11.52
C ASP A 111 18.20 -6.24 10.55
N GLU A 112 19.05 -7.26 10.71
CA GLU A 112 19.03 -8.45 9.85
C GLU A 112 17.72 -9.27 9.95
N HIS A 113 16.91 -9.04 10.97
CA HIS A 113 15.63 -9.73 11.15
C HIS A 113 14.47 -9.00 10.48
N GLY A 114 14.69 -7.80 9.95
CA GLY A 114 13.64 -6.99 9.34
C GLY A 114 13.00 -7.64 8.13
N GLU A 115 13.79 -8.36 7.33
CA GLU A 115 13.26 -9.06 6.16
C GLU A 115 12.20 -10.10 6.56
N GLN A 116 12.43 -10.83 7.65
CA GLN A 116 11.48 -11.82 8.17
C GLN A 116 10.18 -11.17 8.62
N TYR A 117 10.28 -9.97 9.19
CA TYR A 117 9.10 -9.21 9.61
C TYR A 117 8.30 -8.72 8.40
N VAL A 118 8.96 -8.20 7.37
CA VAL A 118 8.31 -7.60 6.21
C VAL A 118 7.66 -8.64 5.29
N ARG A 119 8.28 -9.81 5.15
CA ARG A 119 7.88 -10.84 4.18
C ARG A 119 6.38 -11.17 4.20
N PRO A 120 5.76 -11.55 5.34
CA PRO A 120 4.34 -11.93 5.32
C PRO A 120 3.43 -10.76 4.94
N TYR A 121 3.79 -9.56 5.33
CA TYR A 121 3.00 -8.38 4.95
C TYR A 121 3.14 -8.04 3.47
N LEU A 122 4.34 -8.21 2.90
CA LEU A 122 4.55 -8.03 1.47
C LEU A 122 3.74 -9.04 0.66
N ASP A 123 3.71 -10.32 1.09
CA ASP A 123 2.88 -11.34 0.46
C ASP A 123 1.40 -10.94 0.46
N ARG A 124 0.90 -10.45 1.58
CA ARG A 124 -0.50 -10.01 1.71
C ARG A 124 -0.79 -8.82 0.82
N PHE A 125 0.13 -7.86 0.77
CA PHE A 125 0.00 -6.68 -0.08
C PHE A 125 -0.08 -7.08 -1.56
N VAL A 126 0.85 -7.89 -2.03
CA VAL A 126 0.90 -8.34 -3.42
C VAL A 126 -0.38 -9.12 -3.77
N GLY A 127 -0.80 -10.01 -2.88
CA GLY A 127 -2.04 -10.79 -3.06
C GLY A 127 -3.27 -9.90 -3.19
N LEU A 128 -3.38 -8.88 -2.34
CA LEU A 128 -4.53 -7.96 -2.38
C LEU A 128 -4.52 -7.11 -3.67
N VAL A 129 -3.35 -6.64 -4.10
CA VAL A 129 -3.23 -5.89 -5.35
C VAL A 129 -3.70 -6.73 -6.54
N HIS A 130 -3.28 -7.99 -6.61
CA HIS A 130 -3.72 -8.89 -7.69
C HIS A 130 -5.22 -9.16 -7.63
N LEU A 131 -5.75 -9.39 -6.44
CA LEU A 131 -7.19 -9.58 -6.27
C LEU A 131 -7.99 -8.35 -6.72
N ALA A 132 -7.56 -7.17 -6.31
CA ALA A 132 -8.20 -5.92 -6.72
C ALA A 132 -8.17 -5.76 -8.23
N ALA A 133 -7.03 -6.02 -8.86
CA ALA A 133 -6.89 -5.93 -10.32
C ALA A 133 -7.81 -6.92 -11.03
N ASP A 134 -7.87 -8.17 -10.56
CA ASP A 134 -8.70 -9.21 -11.15
C ASP A 134 -10.20 -8.87 -11.04
N GLU A 135 -10.60 -8.16 -10.00
CA GLU A 135 -11.99 -7.73 -9.78
C GLU A 135 -12.30 -6.34 -10.34
N GLY A 136 -11.33 -5.69 -10.96
CA GLY A 136 -11.52 -4.34 -11.51
C GLY A 136 -11.73 -3.28 -10.45
N LYS A 137 -11.13 -3.43 -9.28
CA LYS A 137 -11.29 -2.54 -8.12
C LYS A 137 -10.04 -1.71 -7.87
N GLY A 138 -10.26 -0.58 -7.21
CA GLY A 138 -9.20 0.25 -6.67
C GLY A 138 -8.89 -0.12 -5.22
N MET A 139 -8.09 0.70 -4.57
CA MET A 139 -7.62 0.45 -3.21
C MET A 139 -7.65 1.73 -2.38
N LEU A 140 -8.10 1.60 -1.14
CA LEU A 140 -8.05 2.64 -0.14
C LEU A 140 -6.91 2.33 0.83
N VAL A 141 -6.06 3.32 1.07
CA VAL A 141 -4.91 3.21 1.99
C VAL A 141 -5.15 4.14 3.16
N ILE A 142 -5.18 3.60 4.38
CA ILE A 142 -5.39 4.37 5.59
C ILE A 142 -4.20 4.15 6.52
N LEU A 143 -3.52 5.24 6.88
CA LEU A 143 -2.47 5.23 7.90
C LEU A 143 -3.05 5.78 9.20
N ALA A 144 -2.94 5.00 10.25
CA ALA A 144 -3.50 5.39 11.55
C ALA A 144 -2.68 4.86 12.74
#